data_8fb9af2165cdfce2529828cf456ea3f8
#
_entry.id   8fb9af2165cdfce2529828cf456ea3f8
#
_cell.length_a   1.000
_cell.length_b   1.000
_cell.length_c   1.000
_cell.angle_alpha   90.00
_cell.angle_beta   90.00
_cell.angle_gamma   90.00
#
_symmetry.space_group_name_H-M   'P 1'
#
loop_
_entity.id
_entity.type
_entity.pdbx_description
1 polymer ?
#
loop_
_entity_poly.entity_id
_entity_poly.type
_entity_poly.pdbx_seq_one_letter_code
_entity_poly.pdbx_strand_id
1 'polypeptide(L)'
;MPYAHREDIYDADTHMMERPDWIADFADKEIRDKLEPIVEGDIETLNRVDKAIENFNERRSSEAVLVKAQKEFMGWNHKGWEGLGAFDSNERKLANDLLGFKGSIVFPTVA
;
A
#
# COMPACT_ATOMS: atom_id res chain seq x y z
N MET A 1 3.77 7.42 -19.51
CA MET A 1 5.05 6.71 -19.68
C MET A 1 5.49 6.16 -18.32
N PRO A 2 5.92 4.91 -18.25
CA PRO A 2 6.49 4.39 -17.01
C PRO A 2 7.79 5.12 -16.67
N TYR A 3 8.10 5.19 -15.38
CA TYR A 3 9.33 5.83 -14.88
C TYR A 3 10.59 5.13 -15.40
N ALA A 4 10.61 3.80 -15.37
CA ALA A 4 11.70 3.02 -15.93
C ALA A 4 11.48 2.77 -17.43
N HIS A 5 12.52 3.00 -18.22
CA HIS A 5 12.48 2.87 -19.68
C HIS A 5 12.99 1.50 -20.18
N ARG A 6 13.20 0.54 -19.29
CA ARG A 6 13.62 -0.82 -19.59
C ARG A 6 12.48 -1.79 -19.34
N GLU A 7 12.43 -2.88 -20.10
CA GLU A 7 11.35 -3.87 -20.02
C GLU A 7 11.59 -4.99 -18.99
N ASP A 8 12.77 -5.05 -18.38
CA ASP A 8 13.23 -6.15 -17.56
C ASP A 8 13.67 -5.71 -16.15
N ILE A 9 13.10 -4.64 -15.62
CA ILE A 9 13.43 -4.13 -14.29
C ILE A 9 12.55 -4.80 -13.25
N TYR A 10 13.19 -5.28 -12.21
CA TYR A 10 12.57 -5.83 -10.99
C TYR A 10 13.02 -5.03 -9.78
N ASP A 11 12.10 -4.76 -8.87
CA ASP A 11 12.42 -4.20 -7.57
C ASP A 11 12.68 -5.34 -6.57
N ALA A 12 13.85 -5.36 -5.96
CA ALA A 12 14.28 -6.40 -5.02
C ALA A 12 14.13 -5.98 -3.55
N ASP A 13 13.70 -4.77 -3.28
CA ASP A 13 13.59 -4.22 -1.92
C ASP A 13 12.36 -3.31 -1.77
N THR A 14 11.20 -3.86 -2.09
CA THR A 14 9.94 -3.17 -1.86
C THR A 14 9.26 -3.66 -0.58
N HIS A 15 8.55 -2.79 0.09
CA HIS A 15 7.84 -3.10 1.33
C HIS A 15 6.34 -2.86 1.19
N MET A 16 5.57 -3.74 1.84
CA MET A 16 4.16 -3.46 2.10
C MET A 16 4.02 -2.82 3.49
N MET A 17 2.97 -2.03 3.66
CA MET A 17 2.59 -1.48 4.95
C MET A 17 1.38 -2.27 5.45
N GLU A 18 1.58 -3.09 6.48
CA GLU A 18 0.51 -3.92 7.02
C GLU A 18 -0.50 -3.08 7.80
N ARG A 19 -1.78 -3.22 7.47
CA ARG A 19 -2.85 -2.62 8.27
C ARG A 19 -2.89 -3.26 9.67
N PRO A 20 -3.29 -2.53 10.72
CA PRO A 20 -3.30 -3.07 12.09
C PRO A 20 -4.08 -4.37 12.24
N ASP A 21 -5.12 -4.56 11.47
CA ASP A 21 -6.05 -5.70 11.53
C ASP A 21 -5.84 -6.74 10.42
N TRP A 22 -4.72 -6.65 9.67
CA TRP A 22 -4.52 -7.50 8.49
C TRP A 22 -4.51 -9.01 8.80
N ILE A 23 -4.01 -9.41 9.97
CA ILE A 23 -4.02 -10.82 10.37
C ILE A 23 -5.45 -11.30 10.57
N ALA A 24 -6.31 -10.49 11.16
CA ALA A 24 -7.71 -10.82 11.39
C ALA A 24 -8.48 -11.08 10.09
N ASP A 25 -8.12 -10.40 9.00
CA ASP A 25 -8.76 -10.59 7.70
C ASP A 25 -8.53 -12.01 7.13
N PHE A 26 -7.43 -12.66 7.51
CA PHE A 26 -7.06 -13.99 7.05
C PHE A 26 -7.20 -15.09 8.11
N ALA A 27 -7.59 -14.73 9.33
CA ALA A 27 -7.72 -15.66 10.44
C ALA A 27 -9.04 -16.43 10.41
N ASP A 28 -9.01 -17.65 10.91
CA ASP A 28 -10.22 -18.44 11.15
C ASP A 28 -11.16 -17.72 12.11
N LYS A 29 -12.47 -17.88 11.89
CA LYS A 29 -13.50 -17.18 12.68
C LYS A 29 -13.37 -17.40 14.17
N GLU A 30 -12.95 -18.58 14.59
CA GLU A 30 -12.84 -18.98 16.01
C GLU A 30 -11.75 -18.22 16.78
N ILE A 31 -10.73 -17.73 16.07
CA ILE A 31 -9.59 -17.03 16.66
C ILE A 31 -9.59 -15.54 16.36
N ARG A 32 -10.34 -15.11 15.35
CA ARG A 32 -10.36 -13.72 14.86
C ARG A 32 -10.60 -12.71 15.98
N ASP A 33 -11.59 -12.98 16.84
CA ASP A 33 -11.98 -12.08 17.94
C ASP A 33 -10.97 -12.07 19.10
N LYS A 34 -9.97 -12.96 19.06
CA LYS A 34 -8.91 -13.06 20.06
C LYS A 34 -7.60 -12.41 19.60
N LEU A 35 -7.55 -11.99 18.34
CA LEU A 35 -6.37 -11.35 17.78
C LEU A 35 -6.35 -9.86 18.15
N GLU A 36 -5.25 -9.44 18.71
CA GLU A 36 -4.95 -8.04 18.94
C GLU A 36 -4.43 -7.41 17.64
N PRO A 37 -4.83 -6.16 17.33
CA PRO A 37 -4.23 -5.45 16.20
C PRO A 37 -2.72 -5.30 16.37
N ILE A 38 -1.97 -5.51 15.30
CA ILE A 38 -0.53 -5.19 15.29
C ILE A 38 -0.41 -3.68 15.09
N VAL A 39 0.00 -3.00 16.14
CA VAL A 39 0.18 -1.55 16.15
C VAL A 39 1.62 -1.25 16.49
N GLU A 40 2.30 -0.58 15.58
CA GLU A 40 3.62 -0.01 15.83
C GLU A 40 3.54 1.51 15.66
N GLY A 41 3.98 2.22 16.70
CA GLY A 41 4.02 3.67 16.70
C GLY A 41 3.10 4.33 17.72
N ASP A 42 3.14 5.64 17.70
CA ASP A 42 2.36 6.53 18.55
C ASP A 42 0.98 6.87 17.94
N ILE A 43 0.23 7.70 18.64
CA ILE A 43 -1.10 8.13 18.19
C ILE A 43 -1.05 8.88 16.85
N GLU A 44 0.02 9.58 16.55
CA GLU A 44 0.19 10.29 15.28
C GLU A 44 0.34 9.29 14.12
N THR A 45 1.12 8.24 14.31
CA THR A 45 1.25 7.13 13.35
C THR A 45 -0.08 6.46 13.10
N LEU A 46 -0.87 6.18 14.15
CA LEU A 46 -2.21 5.59 14.01
C LEU A 46 -3.16 6.48 13.20
N ASN A 47 -3.15 7.78 13.46
CA ASN A 47 -3.96 8.74 12.71
C ASN A 47 -3.55 8.79 11.22
N ARG A 48 -2.28 8.65 10.91
CA ARG A 48 -1.79 8.54 9.53
C ARG A 48 -2.27 7.28 8.84
N VAL A 49 -2.26 6.15 9.55
CA VAL A 49 -2.78 4.87 9.04
C VAL A 49 -4.27 4.98 8.71
N ASP A 50 -5.06 5.50 9.63
CA ASP A 50 -6.50 5.70 9.42
C ASP A 50 -6.78 6.60 8.22
N LYS A 51 -6.05 7.70 8.10
CA LYS A 51 -6.16 8.60 6.96
C LYS A 51 -5.74 7.96 5.63
N ALA A 52 -4.72 7.12 5.65
CA ALA A 52 -4.29 6.38 4.46
C ALA A 52 -5.37 5.37 4.00
N ILE A 53 -6.05 4.72 4.94
CA ILE A 53 -7.17 3.81 4.64
C ILE A 53 -8.37 4.57 4.06
N GLU A 54 -8.72 5.73 4.62
CA GLU A 54 -9.77 6.60 4.07
C GLU A 54 -9.43 7.01 2.63
N ASN A 55 -8.23 7.48 2.37
CA ASN A 55 -7.77 7.88 1.05
C ASN A 55 -7.80 6.70 0.05
N PHE A 56 -7.44 5.51 0.51
CA PHE A 56 -7.57 4.28 -0.30
C PHE A 56 -9.02 4.00 -0.69
N ASN A 57 -9.95 4.12 0.25
CA ASN A 57 -11.38 3.93 -0.03
C ASN A 57 -11.91 4.98 -1.02
N GLU A 58 -11.46 6.23 -0.93
CA GLU A 58 -11.79 7.27 -1.90
C GLU A 58 -11.26 6.94 -3.30
N ARG A 59 -10.02 6.45 -3.41
CA ARG A 59 -9.46 6.02 -4.71
C ARG A 59 -10.25 4.87 -5.34
N ARG A 60 -10.74 3.94 -4.54
CA ARG A 60 -11.57 2.83 -5.03
C ARG A 60 -12.92 3.27 -5.56
N SER A 61 -13.48 4.35 -5.05
CA SER A 61 -14.82 4.84 -5.39
C SER A 61 -14.83 5.96 -6.43
N SER A 62 -13.67 6.55 -6.75
CA SER A 62 -13.57 7.69 -7.67
C SER A 62 -12.35 7.58 -8.59
N GLU A 63 -12.61 7.43 -9.88
CA GLU A 63 -11.56 7.42 -10.90
C GLU A 63 -10.74 8.72 -10.91
N ALA A 64 -11.39 9.86 -10.71
CA ALA A 64 -10.71 11.15 -10.68
C ALA A 64 -9.71 11.24 -9.52
N VAL A 65 -10.06 10.70 -8.35
CA VAL A 65 -9.17 10.63 -7.20
C VAL A 65 -8.00 9.68 -7.47
N LEU A 66 -8.26 8.53 -8.10
CA LEU A 66 -7.21 7.59 -8.48
C LEU A 66 -6.22 8.20 -9.49
N VAL A 67 -6.70 8.90 -10.51
CA VAL A 67 -5.85 9.58 -11.50
C VAL A 67 -4.97 10.64 -10.84
N LYS A 68 -5.52 11.40 -9.89
CA LYS A 68 -4.74 12.36 -9.11
C LYS A 68 -3.65 11.67 -8.30
N ALA A 69 -3.98 10.58 -7.61
CA ALA A 69 -3.03 9.80 -6.81
C ALA A 69 -1.89 9.23 -7.67
N GLN A 70 -2.18 8.77 -8.89
CA GLN A 70 -1.16 8.31 -9.83
C GLN A 70 -0.15 9.41 -10.21
N LYS A 71 -0.64 10.63 -10.45
CA LYS A 71 0.22 11.77 -10.76
C LYS A 71 1.11 12.16 -9.57
N GLU A 72 0.55 12.16 -8.37
CA GLU A 72 1.28 12.45 -7.14
C GLU A 72 2.33 11.37 -6.85
N PHE A 73 1.99 10.11 -7.07
CA PHE A 73 2.91 8.99 -6.93
C PHE A 73 4.12 9.11 -7.90
N MET A 74 3.88 9.45 -9.15
CA MET A 74 4.95 9.69 -10.14
C MET A 74 5.81 10.90 -9.80
N GLY A 75 5.28 11.84 -9.04
CA GLY A 75 6.02 12.99 -8.50
C GLY A 75 6.83 12.68 -7.23
N TRP A 76 6.80 11.45 -6.72
CA TRP A 76 7.49 11.02 -5.50
C TRP A 76 7.03 11.72 -4.22
N ASN A 77 5.81 12.26 -4.22
CA ASN A 77 5.29 13.04 -3.10
C ASN A 77 4.76 12.18 -1.94
N HIS A 78 4.38 10.94 -2.23
CA HIS A 78 3.77 10.04 -1.25
C HIS A 78 4.52 8.72 -1.17
N LYS A 79 4.95 8.37 0.05
CA LYS A 79 5.65 7.13 0.39
C LYS A 79 5.07 6.53 1.67
N GLY A 80 5.41 5.27 1.95
CA GLY A 80 4.91 4.57 3.12
C GLY A 80 3.40 4.38 3.03
N TRP A 81 2.68 4.65 4.10
CA TRP A 81 1.23 4.46 4.21
C TRP A 81 0.41 5.24 3.17
N GLU A 82 0.86 6.44 2.80
CA GLU A 82 0.17 7.28 1.82
C GLU A 82 0.47 6.89 0.38
N GLY A 83 1.42 6.00 0.16
CA GLY A 83 1.84 5.57 -1.17
C GLY A 83 0.79 4.71 -1.87
N LEU A 84 0.70 4.89 -3.18
CA LEU A 84 -0.12 4.00 -4.02
C LEU A 84 0.43 2.57 -3.93
N GLY A 85 -0.43 1.62 -3.59
CA GLY A 85 -0.05 0.22 -3.44
C GLY A 85 0.63 -0.10 -2.11
N ALA A 86 0.49 0.74 -1.10
CA ALA A 86 1.09 0.51 0.22
C ALA A 86 0.63 -0.81 0.86
N PHE A 87 -0.65 -1.13 0.79
CA PHE A 87 -1.24 -2.32 1.43
C PHE A 87 -2.27 -3.08 0.58
N ASP A 88 -2.56 -2.64 -0.63
CA ASP A 88 -3.51 -3.30 -1.54
C ASP A 88 -2.80 -3.87 -2.76
N SER A 89 -3.10 -5.13 -3.10
CA SER A 89 -2.44 -5.83 -4.21
C SER A 89 -2.78 -5.27 -5.58
N ASN A 90 -4.00 -4.79 -5.78
CA ASN A 90 -4.40 -4.20 -7.06
C ASN A 90 -3.73 -2.84 -7.29
N GLU A 91 -3.67 -2.01 -6.24
CA GLU A 91 -2.92 -0.76 -6.30
C GLU A 91 -1.41 -1.01 -6.46
N ARG A 92 -0.87 -2.06 -5.83
CA ARG A 92 0.54 -2.45 -6.00
C ARG A 92 0.87 -2.80 -7.44
N LYS A 93 -0.02 -3.56 -8.10
CA LYS A 93 0.13 -3.85 -9.51
C LYS A 93 0.17 -2.58 -10.35
N LEU A 94 -0.77 -1.66 -10.10
CA LEU A 94 -0.80 -0.37 -10.78
C LEU A 94 0.48 0.45 -10.51
N ALA A 95 0.98 0.48 -9.29
CA ALA A 95 2.21 1.16 -8.92
C ALA A 95 3.43 0.58 -9.69
N ASN A 96 3.54 -0.75 -9.77
CA ASN A 96 4.58 -1.40 -10.56
C ASN A 96 4.49 -1.03 -12.05
N ASP A 97 3.29 -1.02 -12.62
CA ASP A 97 3.07 -0.64 -14.01
C ASP A 97 3.50 0.83 -14.27
N LEU A 98 3.16 1.74 -13.36
CA LEU A 98 3.56 3.15 -13.44
C LEU A 98 5.08 3.34 -13.34
N LEU A 99 5.74 2.58 -12.49
CA LEU A 99 7.20 2.60 -12.33
C LEU A 99 7.92 1.88 -13.48
N GLY A 100 7.22 1.05 -14.24
CA GLY A 100 7.81 0.24 -15.30
C GLY A 100 8.52 -1.00 -14.78
N PHE A 101 8.14 -1.49 -13.59
CA PHE A 101 8.67 -2.72 -13.02
C PHE A 101 7.89 -3.93 -13.52
N LYS A 102 8.59 -4.96 -13.95
CA LYS A 102 8.01 -6.22 -14.36
C LYS A 102 7.52 -7.04 -13.16
N GLY A 103 8.12 -6.84 -12.02
CA GLY A 103 7.75 -7.46 -10.75
C GLY A 103 8.56 -6.91 -9.60
N SER A 104 8.20 -7.30 -8.40
CA SER A 104 8.90 -6.90 -7.18
C SER A 104 8.90 -8.04 -6.16
N ILE A 105 9.97 -8.09 -5.35
CA ILE A 105 10.00 -8.88 -4.13
C ILE A 105 9.50 -7.98 -3.01
N VAL A 106 8.43 -8.40 -2.35
CA VAL A 106 7.75 -7.61 -1.32
C VAL A 106 8.06 -8.16 0.06
N PHE A 107 8.57 -7.31 0.92
CA PHE A 107 8.86 -7.63 2.31
C PHE A 107 7.81 -7.00 3.24
N PRO A 108 7.49 -7.64 4.38
CA PRO A 108 6.73 -6.98 5.42
C PRO A 108 7.56 -5.85 6.06
N THR A 109 6.87 -4.87 6.66
CA THR A 109 7.51 -3.76 7.37
C THR A 109 7.45 -3.96 8.88
N VAL A 110 6.32 -4.45 9.38
CA VAL A 110 6.04 -4.58 10.82
C VAL A 110 6.12 -6.02 11.29
N ALA A 111 5.71 -6.96 10.47
CA ALA A 111 5.64 -8.37 10.84
C ALA A 111 6.98 -9.12 10.70
#